data_1b7e92da35021194d7b29302286b51ca
#
_entry.id   1b7e92da35021194d7b29302286b51ca
#
_cell.length_a   1.000
_cell.length_b   1.000
_cell.length_c   1.000
_cell.angle_alpha   90.00
_cell.angle_beta   90.00
_cell.angle_gamma   90.00
#
_symmetry.space_group_name_H-M   'P 1'
#
loop_
_entity.id
_entity.type
_entity.pdbx_description
1 polymer ?
#
loop_
_entity_poly.entity_id
_entity_poly.type
_entity_poly.pdbx_seq_one_letter_code
_entity_poly.pdbx_strand_id
1 'polypeptide(L)'
;MTKYGSQFSQIVAGLFKKIDGEYPSISKAATLMCQTIMKDELIHVIGTGGHSNIGTYELFMRAGGLAAVNGILDPGTLLSNGGLRSTRIERTPGYAAAVLDSFDVKGGVLVIINAYGINAMTIDTALEGRKRGIPTIGITSPEFGDRVPADHPARHPSGQNLYQLVDVYVNCHMPYGDAVIEFEGMPQKVAPVSTLAISYTLEHIVIETVRLLRENGFEPPVWVSANLPGGEEMSRKYVQKYKGRIRLV
;
A
#
# COMPACT_ATOMS: atom_id res chain seq x y z
N MET A 1 -22.94 18.44 -13.94
CA MET A 1 -22.48 17.72 -12.72
C MET A 1 -23.31 18.21 -11.56
N THR A 2 -23.73 17.35 -10.63
CA THR A 2 -24.47 17.77 -9.44
C THR A 2 -23.60 18.55 -8.46
N LYS A 3 -24.19 19.35 -7.56
CA LYS A 3 -23.45 20.06 -6.49
C LYS A 3 -22.51 19.11 -5.73
N TYR A 4 -22.98 17.93 -5.34
CA TYR A 4 -22.21 16.94 -4.60
C TYR A 4 -21.06 16.32 -5.42
N GLY A 5 -21.29 16.06 -6.72
CA GLY A 5 -20.24 15.58 -7.62
C GLY A 5 -19.13 16.62 -7.82
N SER A 6 -19.49 17.90 -7.95
CA SER A 6 -18.49 18.98 -8.04
C SER A 6 -17.71 19.13 -6.73
N GLN A 7 -18.37 19.03 -5.59
CA GLN A 7 -17.73 19.07 -4.27
C GLN A 7 -16.74 17.90 -4.11
N PHE A 8 -17.14 16.68 -4.49
CA PHE A 8 -16.27 15.50 -4.46
C PHE A 8 -15.01 15.70 -5.31
N SER A 9 -15.17 16.17 -6.56
CA SER A 9 -14.04 16.45 -7.44
C SER A 9 -13.06 17.47 -6.85
N GLN A 10 -13.56 18.53 -6.21
CA GLN A 10 -12.71 19.54 -5.55
C GLN A 10 -11.96 18.96 -4.34
N ILE A 11 -12.63 18.14 -3.53
CA ILE A 11 -12.00 17.48 -2.38
C ILE A 11 -10.89 16.54 -2.83
N VAL A 12 -11.14 15.70 -3.86
CA VAL A 12 -10.15 14.77 -4.39
C VAL A 12 -8.96 15.53 -4.99
N ALA A 13 -9.19 16.59 -5.77
CA ALA A 13 -8.11 17.41 -6.29
C ALA A 13 -7.27 18.06 -5.19
N GLY A 14 -7.92 18.54 -4.13
CA GLY A 14 -7.23 19.09 -2.96
C GLY A 14 -6.43 18.03 -2.20
N LEU A 15 -6.93 16.81 -2.12
CA LEU A 15 -6.24 15.66 -1.51
C LEU A 15 -4.97 15.30 -2.29
N PHE A 16 -5.07 15.19 -3.61
CA PHE A 16 -3.92 14.89 -4.47
C PHE A 16 -2.84 15.97 -4.34
N LYS A 17 -3.23 17.24 -4.31
CA LYS A 17 -2.28 18.34 -4.09
C LYS A 17 -1.55 18.27 -2.74
N LYS A 18 -2.20 17.75 -1.68
CA LYS A 18 -1.52 17.50 -0.40
C LYS A 18 -0.49 16.38 -0.52
N ILE A 19 -0.84 15.29 -1.23
CA ILE A 19 0.06 14.17 -1.48
C ILE A 19 1.26 14.60 -2.33
N ASP A 20 1.09 15.51 -3.29
CA ASP A 20 2.21 16.10 -4.06
C ASP A 20 3.23 16.78 -3.11
N GLY A 21 2.77 17.35 -2.01
CA GLY A 21 3.63 17.94 -0.97
C GLY A 21 4.47 16.92 -0.20
N GLU A 22 4.14 15.62 -0.27
CA GLU A 22 4.89 14.53 0.38
C GLU A 22 6.12 14.06 -0.43
N TYR A 23 6.50 14.81 -1.47
CA TYR A 23 7.62 14.44 -2.34
C TYR A 23 8.89 14.01 -1.58
N PRO A 24 9.32 14.66 -0.47
CA PRO A 24 10.48 14.20 0.30
C PRO A 24 10.35 12.77 0.85
N SER A 25 9.16 12.38 1.30
CA SER A 25 8.87 11.02 1.79
C SER A 25 8.71 10.04 0.62
N ILE A 26 8.06 10.45 -0.44
CA ILE A 26 7.93 9.69 -1.70
C ILE A 26 9.31 9.36 -2.26
N SER A 27 10.22 10.33 -2.33
CA SER A 27 11.58 10.12 -2.85
C SER A 27 12.39 9.16 -1.97
N LYS A 28 12.25 9.21 -0.65
CA LYS A 28 12.88 8.24 0.26
C LYS A 28 12.34 6.82 0.05
N ALA A 29 11.02 6.67 -0.05
CA ALA A 29 10.37 5.38 -0.33
C ALA A 29 10.84 4.82 -1.68
N ALA A 30 10.84 5.64 -2.72
CA ALA A 30 11.33 5.28 -4.05
C ALA A 30 12.82 4.88 -4.06
N THR A 31 13.65 5.54 -3.24
CA THR A 31 15.06 5.18 -3.08
C THR A 31 15.21 3.75 -2.53
N LEU A 32 14.44 3.37 -1.52
CA LEU A 32 14.45 2.01 -0.98
C LEU A 32 14.01 0.98 -2.05
N MET A 33 12.95 1.29 -2.80
CA MET A 33 12.49 0.40 -3.87
C MET A 33 13.51 0.30 -5.03
N CYS A 34 14.12 1.40 -5.42
CA CYS A 34 15.17 1.44 -6.44
C CYS A 34 16.37 0.58 -6.02
N GLN A 35 16.89 0.76 -4.81
CA GLN A 35 17.99 -0.04 -4.27
C GLN A 35 17.66 -1.53 -4.20
N THR A 36 16.43 -1.88 -3.84
CA THR A 36 15.92 -3.26 -3.82
C THR A 36 15.99 -3.88 -5.22
N ILE A 37 15.48 -3.19 -6.24
CA ILE A 37 15.52 -3.69 -7.63
C ILE A 37 16.96 -3.82 -8.14
N MET A 38 17.82 -2.85 -7.85
CA MET A 38 19.23 -2.89 -8.28
C MET A 38 20.03 -4.05 -7.66
N LYS A 39 19.60 -4.52 -6.47
CA LYS A 39 20.16 -5.71 -5.80
C LYS A 39 19.53 -7.03 -6.26
N ASP A 40 18.62 -6.99 -7.25
CA ASP A 40 17.83 -8.13 -7.70
C ASP A 40 16.97 -8.77 -6.58
N GLU A 41 16.51 -7.95 -5.64
CA GLU A 41 15.61 -8.34 -4.56
C GLU A 41 14.16 -7.96 -4.91
N LEU A 42 13.20 -8.35 -4.06
CA LEU A 42 11.76 -8.12 -4.28
C LEU A 42 11.22 -6.98 -3.42
N ILE A 43 10.28 -6.25 -3.98
CA ILE A 43 9.43 -5.33 -3.25
C ILE A 43 8.23 -6.13 -2.74
N HIS A 44 8.17 -6.40 -1.45
CA HIS A 44 7.04 -7.08 -0.81
C HIS A 44 5.96 -6.06 -0.49
N VAL A 45 4.73 -6.29 -0.92
CA VAL A 45 3.62 -5.33 -0.74
C VAL A 45 2.45 -6.01 -0.06
N ILE A 46 1.98 -5.44 1.03
CA ILE A 46 0.85 -5.96 1.79
C ILE A 46 -0.17 -4.88 2.15
N GLY A 47 -1.42 -5.08 1.78
CA GLY A 47 -2.56 -4.38 2.34
C GLY A 47 -3.07 -5.13 3.57
N THR A 48 -2.97 -4.51 4.73
CA THR A 48 -3.21 -5.16 6.02
C THR A 48 -4.66 -5.13 6.49
N GLY A 49 -5.60 -4.91 5.59
CA GLY A 49 -7.04 -4.89 5.84
C GLY A 49 -7.84 -4.94 4.55
N GLY A 50 -9.15 -5.13 4.64
CA GLY A 50 -10.00 -5.41 3.50
C GLY A 50 -9.78 -4.52 2.28
N HIS A 51 -10.02 -3.22 2.42
CA HIS A 51 -9.83 -2.25 1.33
C HIS A 51 -8.35 -1.89 1.08
N SER A 52 -7.47 -2.02 2.08
CA SER A 52 -6.04 -1.77 1.92
C SER A 52 -5.39 -2.73 0.91
N ASN A 53 -5.96 -3.93 0.71
CA ASN A 53 -5.54 -4.87 -0.33
C ASN A 53 -5.63 -4.30 -1.75
N ILE A 54 -6.49 -3.30 -2.00
CA ILE A 54 -6.56 -2.61 -3.30
C ILE A 54 -5.21 -1.97 -3.64
N GLY A 55 -4.50 -1.41 -2.66
CA GLY A 55 -3.15 -0.90 -2.88
C GLY A 55 -2.14 -2.00 -3.23
N THR A 56 -2.31 -3.22 -2.72
CA THR A 56 -1.50 -4.36 -3.16
C THR A 56 -1.80 -4.72 -4.61
N TYR A 57 -3.06 -4.77 -5.02
CA TYR A 57 -3.45 -4.99 -6.42
C TYR A 57 -2.96 -3.86 -7.34
N GLU A 58 -2.89 -2.62 -6.84
CA GLU A 58 -2.39 -1.48 -7.63
C GLU A 58 -0.93 -1.66 -8.04
N LEU A 59 -0.10 -2.24 -7.18
CA LEU A 59 1.32 -2.47 -7.47
C LEU A 59 1.62 -3.83 -8.10
N PHE A 60 0.76 -4.85 -7.88
CA PHE A 60 1.03 -6.23 -8.28
C PHE A 60 0.45 -6.56 -9.65
N MET A 61 1.28 -7.06 -10.57
CA MET A 61 0.89 -7.53 -11.91
C MET A 61 0.10 -6.50 -12.75
N ARG A 62 0.38 -5.22 -12.55
CA ARG A 62 -0.31 -4.12 -13.23
C ARG A 62 0.49 -3.62 -14.43
N ALA A 63 -0.15 -3.42 -15.56
CA ALA A 63 0.43 -2.77 -16.74
C ALA A 63 0.95 -1.36 -16.36
N GLY A 64 2.21 -1.07 -16.66
CA GLY A 64 2.90 0.15 -16.24
C GLY A 64 3.53 0.07 -14.85
N GLY A 65 3.21 -0.94 -14.04
CA GLY A 65 3.79 -1.16 -12.72
C GLY A 65 5.10 -1.96 -12.76
N LEU A 66 5.80 -1.98 -11.64
CA LEU A 66 7.08 -2.69 -11.48
C LEU A 66 6.89 -4.20 -11.42
N ALA A 67 7.72 -4.96 -12.14
CA ALA A 67 7.61 -6.41 -12.18
C ALA A 67 8.25 -7.11 -10.97
N ALA A 68 9.12 -6.44 -10.23
CA ALA A 68 9.79 -6.98 -9.05
C ALA A 68 8.92 -6.95 -7.77
N VAL A 69 7.59 -6.93 -7.91
CA VAL A 69 6.65 -6.82 -6.79
C VAL A 69 6.11 -8.19 -6.40
N ASN A 70 6.34 -8.58 -5.14
CA ASN A 70 5.70 -9.73 -4.48
C ASN A 70 4.44 -9.24 -3.75
N GLY A 71 3.27 -9.38 -4.38
CA GLY A 71 1.98 -9.02 -3.79
C GLY A 71 1.55 -10.06 -2.74
N ILE A 72 1.39 -9.61 -1.50
CA ILE A 72 0.93 -10.45 -0.38
C ILE A 72 -0.58 -10.28 -0.25
N LEU A 73 -1.31 -11.16 -0.92
CA LEU A 73 -2.77 -11.19 -0.95
C LEU A 73 -3.29 -12.35 -0.09
N ASP A 74 -3.27 -12.14 1.22
CA ASP A 74 -3.72 -13.16 2.17
C ASP A 74 -5.24 -13.34 2.15
N PRO A 75 -5.74 -14.58 1.92
CA PRO A 75 -7.18 -14.87 1.93
C PRO A 75 -7.89 -14.47 3.23
N GLY A 76 -7.17 -14.38 4.35
CA GLY A 76 -7.72 -13.94 5.65
C GLY A 76 -8.21 -12.50 5.61
N THR A 77 -7.50 -11.61 4.94
CA THR A 77 -7.79 -10.18 4.89
C THR A 77 -8.59 -9.77 3.65
N LEU A 78 -8.71 -10.62 2.63
CA LEU A 78 -9.48 -10.31 1.41
C LEU A 78 -11.00 -10.26 1.68
N LEU A 79 -11.65 -9.21 1.18
CA LEU A 79 -13.11 -9.03 1.30
C LEU A 79 -13.90 -10.11 0.55
N SER A 80 -13.36 -10.68 -0.52
CA SER A 80 -13.95 -11.80 -1.26
C SER A 80 -14.20 -13.03 -0.41
N ASN A 81 -13.49 -13.17 0.71
CA ASN A 81 -13.67 -14.26 1.67
C ASN A 81 -14.52 -13.87 2.89
N GLY A 82 -15.22 -12.73 2.83
CA GLY A 82 -16.17 -12.24 3.82
C GLY A 82 -15.69 -10.99 4.55
N GLY A 83 -16.45 -9.89 4.45
CA GLY A 83 -16.07 -8.59 5.02
C GLY A 83 -15.93 -8.63 6.55
N LEU A 84 -16.88 -9.26 7.28
CA LEU A 84 -16.79 -9.40 8.74
C LEU A 84 -15.61 -10.27 9.17
N ARG A 85 -15.27 -11.31 8.39
CA ARG A 85 -14.10 -12.14 8.63
C ARG A 85 -12.83 -11.31 8.48
N SER A 86 -12.70 -10.57 7.38
CA SER A 86 -11.57 -9.67 7.13
C SER A 86 -11.39 -8.69 8.29
N THR A 87 -12.44 -8.01 8.73
CA THR A 87 -12.40 -7.07 9.87
C THR A 87 -11.93 -7.74 11.18
N ARG A 88 -12.29 -8.99 11.42
CA ARG A 88 -11.82 -9.72 12.62
C ARG A 88 -10.35 -10.11 12.50
N ILE A 89 -9.93 -10.58 11.33
CA ILE A 89 -8.55 -10.98 11.06
C ILE A 89 -7.60 -9.78 11.19
N GLU A 90 -7.94 -8.63 10.60
CA GLU A 90 -7.10 -7.43 10.70
C GLU A 90 -6.90 -6.92 12.14
N ARG A 91 -7.79 -7.32 13.06
CA ARG A 91 -7.74 -7.00 14.51
C ARG A 91 -7.14 -8.11 15.36
N THR A 92 -6.69 -9.21 14.76
CA THR A 92 -6.13 -10.36 15.48
C THR A 92 -4.62 -10.20 15.62
N PRO A 93 -4.08 -9.99 16.84
CA PRO A 93 -2.64 -9.93 17.07
C PRO A 93 -1.95 -11.26 16.72
N GLY A 94 -0.71 -11.17 16.22
CA GLY A 94 0.13 -12.33 15.90
C GLY A 94 -0.13 -12.96 14.53
N TYR A 95 -1.16 -12.56 13.80
CA TYR A 95 -1.50 -13.18 12.51
C TYR A 95 -0.49 -12.85 11.40
N ALA A 96 0.15 -11.67 11.44
CA ALA A 96 1.04 -11.18 10.39
C ALA A 96 2.25 -12.08 10.16
N ALA A 97 2.84 -12.65 11.20
CA ALA A 97 4.03 -13.50 11.08
C ALA A 97 3.78 -14.70 10.16
N ALA A 98 2.67 -15.43 10.37
CA ALA A 98 2.30 -16.59 9.55
C ALA A 98 2.03 -16.20 8.08
N VAL A 99 1.45 -15.01 7.85
CA VAL A 99 1.24 -14.50 6.49
C VAL A 99 2.57 -14.21 5.80
N LEU A 100 3.48 -13.47 6.45
CA LEU A 100 4.78 -13.14 5.88
C LEU A 100 5.62 -14.39 5.60
N ASP A 101 5.57 -15.41 6.48
CA ASP A 101 6.22 -16.70 6.28
C ASP A 101 5.64 -17.43 5.06
N SER A 102 4.31 -17.45 4.93
CA SER A 102 3.65 -18.13 3.82
C SER A 102 3.96 -17.53 2.43
N PHE A 103 4.38 -16.26 2.38
CA PHE A 103 4.80 -15.57 1.16
C PHE A 103 6.34 -15.45 1.03
N ASP A 104 7.11 -16.17 1.86
CA ASP A 104 8.57 -16.19 1.87
C ASP A 104 9.19 -14.78 1.91
N VAL A 105 8.66 -13.90 2.78
CA VAL A 105 9.08 -12.51 2.91
C VAL A 105 10.44 -12.43 3.59
N LYS A 106 11.49 -12.18 2.78
CA LYS A 106 12.88 -12.04 3.21
C LYS A 106 13.64 -11.11 2.27
N GLY A 107 14.56 -10.33 2.81
CA GLY A 107 15.31 -9.33 2.02
C GLY A 107 14.42 -8.26 1.38
N GLY A 108 15.00 -7.45 0.52
CA GLY A 108 14.28 -6.42 -0.22
C GLY A 108 13.71 -5.30 0.64
N VAL A 109 12.50 -4.86 0.33
CA VAL A 109 11.76 -3.82 1.06
C VAL A 109 10.31 -4.26 1.27
N LEU A 110 9.72 -3.95 2.44
CA LEU A 110 8.34 -4.27 2.79
C LEU A 110 7.48 -3.01 2.78
N VAL A 111 6.53 -2.92 1.85
CA VAL A 111 5.54 -1.84 1.74
C VAL A 111 4.27 -2.27 2.45
N ILE A 112 3.89 -1.53 3.49
CA ILE A 112 2.74 -1.80 4.36
C ILE A 112 1.68 -0.73 4.11
N ILE A 113 0.53 -1.15 3.61
CA ILE A 113 -0.54 -0.24 3.21
C ILE A 113 -1.70 -0.34 4.20
N ASN A 114 -1.95 0.74 4.93
CA ASN A 114 -3.15 0.90 5.74
C ASN A 114 -3.36 2.37 6.10
N ALA A 115 -4.38 3.01 5.52
CA ALA A 115 -4.65 4.42 5.75
C ALA A 115 -4.94 4.75 7.23
N TYR A 116 -5.50 3.81 7.98
CA TYR A 116 -5.76 4.00 9.42
C TYR A 116 -4.52 3.80 10.30
N GLY A 117 -3.66 2.84 9.95
CA GLY A 117 -2.37 2.62 10.58
C GLY A 117 -2.38 2.15 12.04
N ILE A 118 -3.47 1.55 12.53
CA ILE A 118 -3.67 1.23 13.97
C ILE A 118 -4.00 -0.24 14.26
N ASN A 119 -4.42 -1.01 13.25
CA ASN A 119 -4.92 -2.37 13.45
C ASN A 119 -3.81 -3.37 13.76
N ALA A 120 -4.14 -4.49 14.40
CA ALA A 120 -3.17 -5.50 14.81
C ALA A 120 -2.35 -6.04 13.64
N MET A 121 -3.00 -6.44 12.54
CA MET A 121 -2.30 -6.92 11.35
C MET A 121 -1.30 -5.89 10.80
N THR A 122 -1.62 -4.60 10.86
CA THR A 122 -0.77 -3.51 10.38
C THR A 122 0.48 -3.35 11.25
N ILE A 123 0.28 -3.28 12.56
CA ILE A 123 1.35 -3.06 13.54
C ILE A 123 2.27 -4.27 13.60
N ASP A 124 1.71 -5.49 13.66
CA ASP A 124 2.48 -6.73 13.67
C ASP A 124 3.30 -6.90 12.38
N THR A 125 2.77 -6.50 11.23
CA THR A 125 3.53 -6.52 9.96
C THR A 125 4.76 -5.61 10.04
N ALA A 126 4.64 -4.41 10.61
CA ALA A 126 5.77 -3.51 10.79
C ALA A 126 6.79 -4.06 11.78
N LEU A 127 6.34 -4.63 12.90
CA LEU A 127 7.20 -5.26 13.91
C LEU A 127 7.93 -6.48 13.34
N GLU A 128 7.26 -7.32 12.56
CA GLU A 128 7.87 -8.46 11.88
C GLU A 128 8.87 -8.02 10.81
N GLY A 129 8.59 -6.98 10.04
CA GLY A 129 9.55 -6.38 9.10
C GLY A 129 10.84 -5.98 9.80
N ARG A 130 10.73 -5.24 10.91
CA ARG A 130 11.88 -4.84 11.76
C ARG A 130 12.63 -6.05 12.32
N LYS A 131 11.93 -7.06 12.85
CA LYS A 131 12.53 -8.29 13.39
C LYS A 131 13.31 -9.07 12.33
N ARG A 132 12.86 -9.04 11.08
CA ARG A 132 13.52 -9.68 9.92
C ARG A 132 14.64 -8.83 9.33
N GLY A 133 14.86 -7.61 9.82
CA GLY A 133 15.86 -6.68 9.28
C GLY A 133 15.53 -6.18 7.87
N ILE A 134 14.24 -6.17 7.50
CA ILE A 134 13.75 -5.71 6.20
C ILE A 134 13.37 -4.23 6.30
N PRO A 135 13.93 -3.34 5.47
CA PRO A 135 13.49 -1.95 5.39
C PRO A 135 11.98 -1.84 5.12
N THR A 136 11.32 -0.92 5.81
CA THR A 136 9.85 -0.81 5.79
C THR A 136 9.37 0.54 5.29
N ILE A 137 8.34 0.53 4.43
CA ILE A 137 7.63 1.71 3.95
C ILE A 137 6.17 1.60 4.38
N GLY A 138 5.65 2.61 5.07
CA GLY A 138 4.24 2.70 5.45
C GLY A 138 3.47 3.69 4.60
N ILE A 139 2.34 3.29 4.04
CA ILE A 139 1.37 4.20 3.41
C ILE A 139 0.20 4.35 4.38
N THR A 140 0.11 5.51 5.02
CA THR A 140 -0.83 5.71 6.15
C THR A 140 -1.17 7.20 6.33
N SER A 141 -2.09 7.50 7.23
CA SER A 141 -2.50 8.87 7.57
C SER A 141 -2.41 9.08 9.08
N PRO A 142 -1.36 9.75 9.58
CA PRO A 142 -1.22 10.06 11.01
C PRO A 142 -2.44 10.77 11.60
N GLU A 143 -3.06 11.66 10.84
CA GLU A 143 -4.21 12.45 11.27
C GLU A 143 -5.40 11.59 11.71
N PHE A 144 -5.52 10.38 11.18
CA PHE A 144 -6.52 9.42 11.64
C PHE A 144 -6.06 8.70 12.91
N GLY A 145 -4.89 8.07 12.84
CA GLY A 145 -4.35 7.25 13.93
C GLY A 145 -4.27 8.00 15.27
N ASP A 146 -3.81 9.25 15.24
CA ASP A 146 -3.63 10.07 16.43
C ASP A 146 -4.95 10.51 17.10
N ARG A 147 -6.06 10.49 16.35
CA ARG A 147 -7.40 10.86 16.85
C ARG A 147 -8.20 9.70 17.42
N VAL A 148 -7.77 8.46 17.17
CA VAL A 148 -8.48 7.28 17.69
C VAL A 148 -8.07 7.03 19.14
N PRO A 149 -9.01 6.90 20.09
CA PRO A 149 -8.72 6.64 21.51
C PRO A 149 -7.83 5.40 21.71
N ALA A 150 -6.99 5.44 22.74
CA ALA A 150 -6.03 4.37 23.03
C ALA A 150 -6.69 3.01 23.34
N ASP A 151 -7.87 3.04 23.93
CA ASP A 151 -8.69 1.87 24.30
C ASP A 151 -9.63 1.40 23.19
N HIS A 152 -9.56 2.02 22.00
CA HIS A 152 -10.45 1.65 20.90
C HIS A 152 -10.18 0.21 20.44
N PRO A 153 -11.21 -0.65 20.28
CA PRO A 153 -11.07 -2.07 20.01
C PRO A 153 -10.45 -2.41 18.63
N ALA A 154 -10.30 -1.44 17.75
CA ALA A 154 -9.61 -1.61 16.48
C ALA A 154 -8.09 -1.42 16.60
N ARG A 155 -7.58 -0.85 17.71
CA ARG A 155 -6.15 -0.65 17.92
C ARG A 155 -5.42 -1.94 18.27
N HIS A 156 -4.17 -2.01 17.83
CA HIS A 156 -3.23 -2.98 18.36
C HIS A 156 -3.00 -2.75 19.87
N PRO A 157 -2.82 -3.80 20.69
CA PRO A 157 -2.63 -3.68 22.15
C PRO A 157 -1.44 -2.79 22.56
N SER A 158 -0.41 -2.61 21.71
CA SER A 158 0.70 -1.70 21.99
C SER A 158 0.35 -0.21 21.97
N GLY A 159 -0.81 0.16 21.42
CA GLY A 159 -1.20 1.56 21.24
C GLY A 159 -0.44 2.32 20.17
N GLN A 160 0.54 1.70 19.48
CA GLN A 160 1.37 2.35 18.47
C GLN A 160 0.65 2.57 17.16
N ASN A 161 1.15 3.51 16.35
CA ASN A 161 0.70 3.79 15.00
C ASN A 161 1.76 3.37 13.98
N LEU A 162 1.35 2.98 12.77
CA LEU A 162 2.24 2.50 11.71
C LEU A 162 3.38 3.48 11.40
N TYR A 163 3.08 4.77 11.28
CA TYR A 163 4.09 5.79 10.94
C TYR A 163 5.23 5.90 11.97
N GLN A 164 5.02 5.43 13.22
CA GLN A 164 6.03 5.41 14.29
C GLN A 164 6.98 4.21 14.21
N LEU A 165 6.59 3.18 13.44
CA LEU A 165 7.27 1.89 13.41
C LEU A 165 8.09 1.65 12.15
N VAL A 166 7.73 2.29 11.05
CA VAL A 166 8.39 2.09 9.74
C VAL A 166 9.58 3.03 9.55
N ASP A 167 10.51 2.63 8.67
CA ASP A 167 11.70 3.44 8.36
C ASP A 167 11.34 4.68 7.55
N VAL A 168 10.37 4.54 6.66
CA VAL A 168 9.81 5.65 5.87
C VAL A 168 8.29 5.53 5.88
N TYR A 169 7.57 6.61 6.18
CA TYR A 169 6.15 6.67 5.89
C TYR A 169 5.84 7.77 4.88
N VAL A 170 4.82 7.52 4.06
CA VAL A 170 4.24 8.52 3.17
C VAL A 170 2.80 8.77 3.62
N ASN A 171 2.51 10.03 3.95
CA ASN A 171 1.18 10.43 4.37
C ASN A 171 0.23 10.45 3.17
N CYS A 172 -0.78 9.59 3.18
CA CYS A 172 -1.83 9.60 2.14
C CYS A 172 -2.95 10.61 2.45
N HIS A 173 -2.84 11.38 3.52
CA HIS A 173 -3.76 12.46 3.91
C HIS A 173 -5.24 12.07 3.95
N MET A 174 -5.55 10.80 4.24
CA MET A 174 -6.94 10.35 4.39
C MET A 174 -7.61 11.12 5.52
N PRO A 175 -8.74 11.78 5.26
CA PRO A 175 -9.46 12.52 6.29
C PRO A 175 -10.05 11.58 7.36
N TYR A 176 -10.25 12.12 8.56
CA TYR A 176 -10.88 11.37 9.64
C TYR A 176 -12.27 10.86 9.25
N GLY A 177 -12.46 9.53 9.31
CA GLY A 177 -13.69 8.86 8.91
C GLY A 177 -13.77 8.48 7.42
N ASP A 178 -12.74 8.81 6.61
CA ASP A 178 -12.59 8.45 5.18
C ASP A 178 -13.63 9.07 4.24
N ALA A 179 -14.92 8.98 4.54
CA ALA A 179 -16.00 9.53 3.72
C ALA A 179 -16.08 11.06 3.83
N VAL A 180 -16.35 11.75 2.71
CA VAL A 180 -16.15 13.20 2.60
C VAL A 180 -17.38 14.01 2.21
N ILE A 181 -18.45 13.39 1.74
CA ILE A 181 -19.68 14.09 1.32
C ILE A 181 -20.78 13.94 2.36
N GLU A 182 -21.31 15.07 2.79
CA GLU A 182 -22.43 15.16 3.72
C GLU A 182 -23.74 15.43 2.96
N PHE A 183 -24.80 14.74 3.36
CA PHE A 183 -26.16 15.00 2.88
C PHE A 183 -27.01 15.52 4.04
N GLU A 184 -27.83 16.50 3.76
CA GLU A 184 -28.77 17.02 4.75
C GLU A 184 -29.70 15.90 5.25
N GLY A 185 -29.89 15.81 6.57
CA GLY A 185 -30.72 14.77 7.20
C GLY A 185 -30.05 13.39 7.32
N MET A 186 -28.82 13.20 6.83
CA MET A 186 -28.07 11.95 7.02
C MET A 186 -26.93 12.14 8.03
N PRO A 187 -26.83 11.33 9.08
CA PRO A 187 -25.73 11.41 10.04
C PRO A 187 -24.41 10.84 9.46
N GLN A 188 -24.48 9.94 8.46
CA GLN A 188 -23.31 9.35 7.84
C GLN A 188 -22.88 10.15 6.61
N LYS A 189 -21.56 10.35 6.48
CA LYS A 189 -20.96 10.81 5.22
C LYS A 189 -20.87 9.65 4.23
N VAL A 190 -20.79 9.98 2.94
CA VAL A 190 -20.57 9.02 1.85
C VAL A 190 -19.32 9.40 1.06
N ALA A 191 -18.96 8.59 0.07
CA ALA A 191 -17.81 8.78 -0.80
C ALA A 191 -16.46 8.72 -0.03
N PRO A 192 -15.98 7.50 0.32
CA PRO A 192 -14.66 7.29 0.89
C PRO A 192 -13.57 7.62 -0.13
N VAL A 193 -12.45 8.19 0.32
CA VAL A 193 -11.34 8.65 -0.55
C VAL A 193 -10.03 7.93 -0.31
N SER A 194 -9.93 7.04 0.71
CA SER A 194 -8.69 6.35 1.06
C SER A 194 -8.10 5.56 -0.11
N THR A 195 -8.92 4.86 -0.89
CA THR A 195 -8.45 4.10 -2.07
C THR A 195 -7.81 5.02 -3.10
N LEU A 196 -8.43 6.17 -3.40
CA LEU A 196 -7.88 7.17 -4.33
C LEU A 196 -6.56 7.73 -3.81
N ALA A 197 -6.51 8.08 -2.52
CA ALA A 197 -5.31 8.61 -1.87
C ALA A 197 -4.16 7.60 -1.90
N ILE A 198 -4.41 6.35 -1.53
CA ILE A 198 -3.44 5.26 -1.53
C ILE A 198 -2.91 5.02 -2.94
N SER A 199 -3.79 4.82 -3.93
CA SER A 199 -3.38 4.54 -5.31
C SER A 199 -2.55 5.70 -5.88
N TYR A 200 -2.99 6.94 -5.69
CA TYR A 200 -2.24 8.11 -6.12
C TYR A 200 -0.84 8.19 -5.49
N THR A 201 -0.74 7.93 -4.18
CA THR A 201 0.55 7.90 -3.46
C THR A 201 1.48 6.82 -4.01
N LEU A 202 0.96 5.61 -4.22
CA LEU A 202 1.73 4.48 -4.72
C LEU A 202 2.26 4.72 -6.14
N GLU A 203 1.45 5.29 -7.03
CA GLU A 203 1.89 5.62 -8.39
C GLU A 203 2.98 6.68 -8.39
N HIS A 204 2.94 7.68 -7.52
CA HIS A 204 4.05 8.63 -7.36
C HIS A 204 5.35 7.95 -6.93
N ILE A 205 5.28 6.98 -6.02
CA ILE A 205 6.46 6.21 -5.60
C ILE A 205 6.99 5.37 -6.76
N VAL A 206 6.11 4.74 -7.58
CA VAL A 206 6.51 3.97 -8.76
C VAL A 206 7.19 4.86 -9.80
N ILE A 207 6.58 6.01 -10.13
CA ILE A 207 7.16 6.99 -11.07
C ILE A 207 8.56 7.40 -10.63
N GLU A 208 8.71 7.76 -9.37
CA GLU A 208 9.99 8.20 -8.81
C GLU A 208 11.02 7.06 -8.75
N THR A 209 10.60 5.83 -8.47
CA THR A 209 11.44 4.63 -8.52
C THR A 209 11.98 4.39 -9.93
N VAL A 210 11.12 4.49 -10.94
CA VAL A 210 11.51 4.35 -12.35
C VAL A 210 12.50 5.44 -12.76
N ARG A 211 12.26 6.70 -12.36
CA ARG A 211 13.18 7.81 -12.59
C ARG A 211 14.56 7.52 -12.00
N LEU A 212 14.62 7.11 -10.75
CA LEU A 212 15.87 6.78 -10.05
C LEU A 212 16.61 5.61 -10.71
N LEU A 213 15.92 4.54 -11.12
CA LEU A 213 16.52 3.43 -11.85
C LEU A 213 17.16 3.90 -13.15
N ARG A 214 16.47 4.74 -13.93
CA ARG A 214 16.98 5.29 -15.20
C ARG A 214 18.19 6.17 -14.99
N GLU A 215 18.20 7.02 -13.98
CA GLU A 215 19.34 7.88 -13.65
C GLU A 215 20.57 7.08 -13.22
N ASN A 216 20.37 5.89 -12.60
CA ASN A 216 21.46 4.96 -12.27
C ASN A 216 21.83 4.05 -13.45
N GLY A 217 21.34 4.28 -14.66
CA GLY A 217 21.66 3.47 -15.84
C GLY A 217 21.03 2.07 -15.83
N PHE A 218 20.04 1.85 -14.97
CA PHE A 218 19.36 0.56 -14.82
C PHE A 218 18.07 0.53 -15.65
N GLU A 219 17.82 -0.57 -16.38
CA GLU A 219 16.57 -0.75 -17.12
C GLU A 219 15.44 -1.12 -16.14
N PRO A 220 14.40 -0.28 -15.95
CA PRO A 220 13.33 -0.57 -15.01
C PRO A 220 12.53 -1.81 -15.46
N PRO A 221 12.29 -2.79 -14.58
CA PRO A 221 11.46 -3.94 -14.90
C PRO A 221 9.98 -3.55 -14.81
N VAL A 222 9.39 -3.10 -15.94
CA VAL A 222 8.01 -2.61 -16.02
C VAL A 222 7.15 -3.54 -16.85
N TRP A 223 5.97 -3.89 -16.34
CA TRP A 223 4.98 -4.69 -17.07
C TRP A 223 4.41 -3.94 -18.26
N VAL A 224 4.34 -4.60 -19.39
CA VAL A 224 3.63 -4.09 -20.59
C VAL A 224 2.21 -4.66 -20.59
N SER A 225 1.23 -3.85 -20.97
CA SER A 225 -0.15 -4.31 -21.07
C SER A 225 -0.28 -5.48 -22.07
N ALA A 226 -0.83 -6.59 -21.64
CA ALA A 226 -1.14 -7.73 -22.52
C ALA A 226 -2.15 -7.39 -23.63
N ASN A 227 -2.91 -6.29 -23.48
CA ASN A 227 -3.85 -5.79 -24.48
C ASN A 227 -3.17 -4.99 -25.60
N LEU A 228 -1.88 -4.72 -25.50
CA LEU A 228 -1.12 -4.07 -26.56
C LEU A 228 -0.48 -5.12 -27.48
N PRO A 229 -0.34 -4.82 -28.80
CA PRO A 229 0.38 -5.70 -29.72
C PRO A 229 1.79 -6.04 -29.19
N GLY A 230 2.09 -7.33 -29.04
CA GLY A 230 3.39 -7.80 -28.51
C GLY A 230 3.58 -7.65 -26.99
N GLY A 231 2.58 -7.17 -26.24
CA GLY A 231 2.71 -6.89 -24.81
C GLY A 231 3.02 -8.12 -23.97
N GLU A 232 2.41 -9.27 -24.26
CA GLU A 232 2.72 -10.52 -23.58
C GLU A 232 4.16 -10.99 -23.82
N GLU A 233 4.64 -10.86 -25.05
CA GLU A 233 6.02 -11.23 -25.40
C GLU A 233 7.04 -10.34 -24.69
N MET A 234 6.80 -9.04 -24.67
CA MET A 234 7.66 -8.08 -23.96
C MET A 234 7.72 -8.34 -22.44
N SER A 235 6.61 -8.82 -21.86
CA SER A 235 6.51 -9.15 -20.41
C SER A 235 7.03 -10.55 -20.09
N ARG A 236 7.17 -11.45 -21.04
CA ARG A 236 7.56 -12.86 -20.83
C ARG A 236 8.87 -13.03 -20.07
N LYS A 237 9.86 -12.16 -20.32
CA LYS A 237 11.14 -12.16 -19.59
C LYS A 237 10.96 -11.97 -18.09
N TYR A 238 9.98 -11.16 -17.67
CA TYR A 238 9.70 -10.90 -16.24
C TYR A 238 8.95 -12.09 -15.62
N VAL A 239 7.99 -12.69 -16.32
CA VAL A 239 7.34 -13.93 -15.88
C VAL A 239 8.40 -15.00 -15.62
N GLN A 240 9.31 -15.22 -16.57
CA GLN A 240 10.40 -16.20 -16.41
C GLN A 240 11.33 -15.86 -15.24
N LYS A 241 11.70 -14.58 -15.08
CA LYS A 241 12.60 -14.13 -14.02
C LYS A 241 12.00 -14.33 -12.63
N TYR A 242 10.72 -14.05 -12.46
CA TYR A 242 10.07 -14.00 -11.15
C TYR A 242 9.26 -15.26 -10.80
N LYS A 243 9.00 -16.16 -11.77
CA LYS A 243 8.39 -17.47 -11.52
C LYS A 243 9.18 -18.25 -10.47
N GLY A 244 8.52 -18.68 -9.41
CA GLY A 244 9.13 -19.39 -8.28
C GLY A 244 9.83 -18.49 -7.26
N ARG A 245 9.95 -17.17 -7.52
CA ARG A 245 10.41 -16.16 -6.56
C ARG A 245 9.24 -15.38 -5.96
N ILE A 246 8.22 -15.13 -6.78
CA ILE A 246 6.97 -14.50 -6.38
C ILE A 246 5.89 -15.58 -6.34
N ARG A 247 5.25 -15.74 -5.17
CA ARG A 247 4.30 -16.83 -4.93
C ARG A 247 3.12 -16.87 -5.90
N LEU A 248 2.67 -15.69 -6.36
CA LEU A 248 1.48 -15.55 -7.19
C LEU A 248 1.79 -15.32 -8.69
N VAL A 249 3.03 -15.58 -9.12
CA VAL A 249 3.47 -15.51 -10.53
C VAL A 249 3.81 -16.87 -11.09
#